data_06a41885b53d379502883570405ae171
#
_entry.id   06a41885b53d379502883570405ae171
#
_cell.length_a   1.000
_cell.length_b   1.000
_cell.length_c   1.000
_cell.angle_alpha   90.00
_cell.angle_beta   90.00
_cell.angle_gamma   90.00
#
_symmetry.space_group_name_H-M   'P 1'
#
loop_
_entity.id
_entity.type
_entity.pdbx_description
1 polymer ?
#
loop_
_entity_poly.entity_id
_entity_poly.type
_entity_poly.pdbx_seq_one_letter_code
_entity_poly.pdbx_strand_id
1 'polypeptide(L)'
;MLFRSEHLQDEVANYLKGHFLGDTLRNWDVSRPAPYFGFEIPDAPGNYWYVWFDAPIGYIASTHEWCKKHGEQLDDWWKNPDTEVHHFIGKDITYFHTLFWPGMLKTAGFNLPHKVHIHGFLTVGGEKMSKSLGTFVMGSTYLKHLDPAFIRYYYASKLGPRLDDLDLNLDE
;
A
#
# COMPACT_ATOMS: atom_id res chain seq x y z
N MET A 1 -1.06 -11.74 14.30
CA MET A 1 -2.30 -10.97 14.50
C MET A 1 -2.93 -10.50 13.20
N LEU A 2 -2.21 -9.93 12.26
CA LEU A 2 -2.73 -9.44 10.96
C LEU A 2 -3.44 -10.50 10.08
N PHE A 3 -3.14 -11.79 10.26
CA PHE A 3 -3.68 -12.89 9.42
C PHE A 3 -5.02 -13.46 9.92
N ARG A 4 -5.83 -12.65 10.58
CA ARG A 4 -7.22 -12.96 10.94
C ARG A 4 -8.16 -12.23 9.99
N SER A 5 -9.34 -12.80 9.74
CA SER A 5 -10.36 -12.23 8.83
C SER A 5 -10.82 -10.83 9.20
N GLU A 6 -10.72 -10.44 10.45
CA GLU A 6 -11.02 -9.09 10.94
C GLU A 6 -9.99 -8.04 10.47
N HIS A 7 -8.74 -8.45 10.18
CA HIS A 7 -7.62 -7.56 9.83
C HIS A 7 -7.20 -7.65 8.36
N LEU A 8 -7.50 -8.77 7.70
CA LEU A 8 -7.06 -9.06 6.33
C LEU A 8 -8.07 -9.99 5.65
N GLN A 9 -8.28 -9.83 4.35
CA GLN A 9 -9.12 -10.72 3.55
C GLN A 9 -8.61 -12.17 3.64
N ASP A 10 -9.50 -13.13 3.78
CA ASP A 10 -9.15 -14.55 3.98
C ASP A 10 -8.31 -15.12 2.84
N GLU A 11 -8.61 -14.76 1.61
CA GLU A 11 -7.84 -15.15 0.42
C GLU A 11 -6.38 -14.70 0.53
N VAL A 12 -6.15 -13.45 0.93
CA VAL A 12 -4.81 -12.90 1.13
C VAL A 12 -4.10 -13.57 2.29
N ALA A 13 -4.79 -13.75 3.41
CA ALA A 13 -4.23 -14.42 4.57
C ALA A 13 -3.78 -15.85 4.25
N ASN A 14 -4.58 -16.60 3.48
CA ASN A 14 -4.26 -17.95 3.05
C ASN A 14 -3.09 -17.97 2.06
N TYR A 15 -3.07 -17.05 1.11
CA TYR A 15 -1.94 -16.90 0.18
C TYR A 15 -0.62 -16.64 0.93
N LEU A 16 -0.61 -15.68 1.86
CA LEU A 16 0.59 -15.35 2.63
C LEU A 16 1.05 -16.50 3.54
N LYS A 17 0.12 -17.20 4.17
CA LYS A 17 0.43 -18.40 4.99
C LYS A 17 1.06 -19.51 4.14
N GLY A 18 0.53 -19.78 2.96
CA GLY A 18 1.02 -20.85 2.08
C GLY A 18 2.35 -20.53 1.42
N HIS A 19 2.56 -19.27 0.98
CA HIS A 19 3.74 -18.91 0.17
C HIS A 19 4.90 -18.31 0.96
N PHE A 20 4.63 -17.68 2.09
CA PHE A 20 5.68 -16.98 2.85
C PHE A 20 5.89 -17.50 4.26
N LEU A 21 4.84 -18.03 4.91
CA LEU A 21 4.90 -18.46 6.30
C LEU A 21 4.86 -19.99 6.45
N GLY A 22 4.73 -20.73 5.35
CA GLY A 22 4.74 -22.20 5.35
C GLY A 22 6.11 -22.81 5.63
N ASP A 23 7.17 -22.07 5.27
CA ASP A 23 8.57 -22.47 5.45
C ASP A 23 9.34 -21.46 6.29
N THR A 24 10.63 -21.73 6.54
CA THR A 24 11.54 -20.78 7.18
C THR A 24 11.65 -19.51 6.35
N LEU A 25 11.39 -18.36 6.98
CA LEU A 25 11.54 -17.06 6.35
C LEU A 25 12.98 -16.86 5.88
N ARG A 26 13.14 -16.45 4.63
CA ARG A 26 14.44 -16.06 4.07
C ARG A 26 14.76 -14.62 4.41
N ASN A 27 16.07 -14.30 4.39
CA ASN A 27 16.51 -12.91 4.50
C ASN A 27 15.92 -12.07 3.37
N TRP A 28 15.48 -10.87 3.71
CA TRP A 28 15.04 -9.89 2.73
C TRP A 28 16.23 -9.02 2.33
N ASP A 29 16.57 -9.00 1.05
CA ASP A 29 17.57 -8.09 0.52
C ASP A 29 16.99 -6.68 0.39
N VAL A 30 17.51 -5.77 1.22
CA VAL A 30 17.08 -4.37 1.30
C VAL A 30 18.05 -3.42 0.62
N SER A 31 19.08 -3.92 -0.06
CA SER A 31 20.09 -3.13 -0.76
C SER A 31 19.91 -3.19 -2.27
N ARG A 32 20.25 -2.09 -2.96
CA ARG A 32 20.27 -1.99 -4.42
C ARG A 32 21.56 -1.29 -4.84
N PRO A 33 22.34 -1.90 -5.78
CA PRO A 33 23.55 -1.25 -6.29
C PRO A 33 23.22 -0.07 -7.22
N ALA A 34 24.17 0.84 -7.37
CA ALA A 34 24.09 1.89 -8.36
C ALA A 34 24.02 1.30 -9.82
N PRO A 35 23.30 1.98 -10.78
CA PRO A 35 22.53 3.22 -10.59
C PRO A 35 21.15 2.94 -10.01
N TYR A 36 20.86 3.51 -8.84
CA TYR A 36 19.57 3.41 -8.18
C TYR A 36 19.22 4.73 -7.50
N PHE A 37 17.98 5.18 -7.61
CA PHE A 37 17.51 6.37 -6.92
C PHE A 37 17.01 5.99 -5.52
N GLY A 38 17.70 6.49 -4.48
CA GLY A 38 17.38 6.19 -3.10
C GLY A 38 18.40 6.80 -2.14
N PHE A 39 18.25 6.51 -0.86
CA PHE A 39 19.22 6.89 0.17
C PHE A 39 20.36 5.88 0.21
N GLU A 40 21.59 6.36 0.17
CA GLU A 40 22.77 5.50 0.29
C GLU A 40 22.84 4.87 1.68
N ILE A 41 23.24 3.60 1.72
CA ILE A 41 23.42 2.88 2.98
C ILE A 41 24.73 3.33 3.62
N PRO A 42 24.73 3.85 4.89
CA PRO A 42 25.90 4.48 5.49
C PRO A 42 27.17 3.61 5.49
N ASP A 43 27.03 2.31 5.75
CA ASP A 43 28.15 1.37 5.86
C ASP A 43 28.39 0.53 4.60
N ALA A 44 27.73 0.88 3.48
CA ALA A 44 27.84 0.16 2.22
C ALA A 44 27.84 1.12 1.01
N PRO A 45 28.93 1.86 0.77
CA PRO A 45 29.03 2.84 -0.32
C PRO A 45 28.67 2.24 -1.68
N GLY A 46 27.91 3.00 -2.48
CA GLY A 46 27.40 2.56 -3.79
C GLY A 46 26.19 1.63 -3.72
N ASN A 47 25.68 1.36 -2.52
CA ASN A 47 24.43 0.66 -2.30
C ASN A 47 23.40 1.59 -1.66
N TYR A 48 22.16 1.42 -2.09
CA TYR A 48 21.03 2.26 -1.70
C TYR A 48 19.95 1.41 -1.05
N TRP A 49 19.18 2.02 -0.14
CA TRP A 49 18.02 1.35 0.43
C TRP A 49 16.98 1.06 -0.64
N TYR A 50 16.47 -0.17 -0.64
CA TYR A 50 15.35 -0.54 -1.49
C TYR A 50 14.10 0.26 -1.12
N VAL A 51 13.39 0.77 -2.12
CA VAL A 51 12.25 1.68 -1.94
C VAL A 51 11.21 1.18 -0.93
N TRP A 52 10.94 -0.09 -0.87
CA TRP A 52 9.96 -0.63 0.09
C TRP A 52 10.52 -0.80 1.51
N PHE A 53 11.77 -0.51 1.74
CA PHE A 53 12.33 -0.40 3.08
C PHE A 53 12.17 1.02 3.64
N ASP A 54 12.33 2.07 2.83
CA ASP A 54 12.28 3.47 3.29
C ASP A 54 10.96 4.18 2.96
N ALA A 55 10.34 3.94 1.80
CA ALA A 55 9.14 4.66 1.37
C ALA A 55 7.95 4.57 2.34
N PRO A 56 7.68 3.44 3.03
CA PRO A 56 6.56 3.38 3.98
C PRO A 56 6.66 4.35 5.16
N ILE A 57 7.86 4.88 5.47
CA ILE A 57 8.00 5.94 6.48
C ILE A 57 7.23 7.21 6.09
N GLY A 58 6.90 7.36 4.80
CA GLY A 58 6.07 8.45 4.29
C GLY A 58 4.70 8.53 4.96
N TYR A 59 4.13 7.42 5.40
CA TYR A 59 2.88 7.40 6.17
C TYR A 59 3.04 8.13 7.51
N ILE A 60 4.12 7.82 8.23
CA ILE A 60 4.45 8.47 9.51
C ILE A 60 4.80 9.94 9.27
N ALA A 61 5.61 10.24 8.25
CA ALA A 61 6.02 11.59 7.90
C ALA A 61 4.82 12.49 7.55
N SER A 62 3.85 11.95 6.81
CA SER A 62 2.60 12.65 6.46
C SER A 62 1.78 12.99 7.70
N THR A 63 1.61 12.03 8.62
CA THR A 63 0.95 12.28 9.90
C THR A 63 1.71 13.33 10.72
N HIS A 64 3.05 13.23 10.78
CA HIS A 64 3.88 14.18 11.51
C HIS A 64 3.75 15.62 10.96
N GLU A 65 3.71 15.78 9.64
CA GLU A 65 3.48 17.09 9.02
C GLU A 65 2.10 17.63 9.37
N TRP A 66 1.08 16.77 9.34
CA TRP A 66 -0.28 17.16 9.74
C TRP A 66 -0.33 17.57 11.22
N CYS A 67 0.27 16.78 12.12
CA CYS A 67 0.36 17.10 13.54
C CYS A 67 1.00 18.47 13.80
N LYS A 68 2.11 18.77 13.12
CA LYS A 68 2.77 20.08 13.22
C LYS A 68 1.84 21.25 12.86
N LYS A 69 1.02 21.06 11.82
CA LYS A 69 0.07 22.09 11.35
C LYS A 69 -1.11 22.29 12.30
N HIS A 70 -1.47 21.28 13.08
CA HIS A 70 -2.66 21.29 13.93
C HIS A 70 -2.36 21.31 15.43
N GLY A 71 -1.08 21.33 15.82
CA GLY A 71 -0.69 21.34 17.23
C GLY A 71 -0.85 19.99 17.94
N GLU A 72 -0.89 18.91 17.17
CA GLU A 72 -1.03 17.55 17.65
C GLU A 72 0.33 16.86 17.85
N GLN A 73 0.35 15.77 18.60
CA GLN A 73 1.55 14.97 18.81
C GLN A 73 1.52 13.70 17.97
N LEU A 74 2.65 13.36 17.31
CA LEU A 74 2.76 12.16 16.49
C LEU A 74 2.48 10.87 17.29
N ASP A 75 2.92 10.84 18.55
CA ASP A 75 2.77 9.66 19.42
C ASP A 75 1.31 9.36 19.73
N ASP A 76 0.43 10.36 19.76
CA ASP A 76 -1.02 10.17 19.94
C ASP A 76 -1.67 9.42 18.77
N TRP A 77 -1.03 9.44 17.60
CA TRP A 77 -1.51 8.79 16.38
C TRP A 77 -0.83 7.45 16.11
N TRP A 78 0.48 7.35 16.32
CA TRP A 78 1.24 6.17 15.92
C TRP A 78 1.68 5.28 17.08
N LYS A 79 1.53 5.72 18.35
CA LYS A 79 1.88 4.92 19.54
C LYS A 79 0.73 4.76 20.53
N ASN A 80 -0.34 5.50 20.37
CA ASN A 80 -1.53 5.37 21.23
C ASN A 80 -2.26 4.06 20.89
N PRO A 81 -2.49 3.15 21.88
CA PRO A 81 -3.15 1.87 21.65
C PRO A 81 -4.62 1.98 21.19
N ASP A 82 -5.25 3.13 21.40
CA ASP A 82 -6.63 3.38 20.98
C ASP A 82 -6.73 3.88 19.52
N THR A 83 -5.59 4.10 18.86
CA THR A 83 -5.54 4.52 17.46
C THR A 83 -5.43 3.32 16.52
N GLU A 84 -6.33 3.25 15.55
CA GLU A 84 -6.33 2.24 14.51
C GLU A 84 -5.71 2.78 13.21
N VAL A 85 -4.70 2.07 12.70
CA VAL A 85 -4.07 2.37 11.41
C VAL A 85 -4.64 1.45 10.34
N HIS A 86 -5.30 2.03 9.34
CA HIS A 86 -5.86 1.31 8.20
C HIS A 86 -5.06 1.63 6.94
N HIS A 87 -4.61 0.59 6.22
CA HIS A 87 -3.99 0.74 4.91
C HIS A 87 -4.97 0.34 3.80
N PHE A 88 -5.02 1.15 2.73
CA PHE A 88 -5.76 0.86 1.51
C PHE A 88 -4.75 0.77 0.37
N ILE A 89 -4.56 -0.43 -0.18
CA ILE A 89 -3.46 -0.71 -1.10
C ILE A 89 -3.88 -1.57 -2.30
N GLY A 90 -3.12 -1.49 -3.38
CA GLY A 90 -3.21 -2.44 -4.49
C GLY A 90 -2.60 -3.80 -4.16
N LYS A 91 -3.06 -4.84 -4.82
CA LYS A 91 -2.61 -6.22 -4.58
C LYS A 91 -1.12 -6.47 -4.85
N ASP A 92 -0.48 -5.63 -5.66
CA ASP A 92 0.94 -5.73 -6.01
C ASP A 92 1.91 -5.41 -4.86
N ILE A 93 1.44 -4.70 -3.85
CA ILE A 93 2.24 -4.31 -2.69
C ILE A 93 1.80 -4.98 -1.39
N THR A 94 1.04 -6.05 -1.52
CA THR A 94 0.44 -6.79 -0.40
C THR A 94 1.48 -7.23 0.63
N TYR A 95 2.51 -7.96 0.22
CA TYR A 95 3.48 -8.52 1.18
C TYR A 95 4.36 -7.46 1.84
N PHE A 96 4.59 -6.31 1.19
CA PHE A 96 5.28 -5.19 1.82
C PHE A 96 4.50 -4.63 3.01
N HIS A 97 3.18 -4.50 2.88
CA HIS A 97 2.31 -3.93 3.91
C HIS A 97 1.82 -4.95 4.95
N THR A 98 1.92 -6.24 4.67
CA THR A 98 1.44 -7.30 5.58
C THR A 98 2.55 -8.05 6.29
N LEU A 99 3.78 -8.04 5.77
CA LEU A 99 4.94 -8.71 6.36
C LEU A 99 6.03 -7.72 6.77
N PHE A 100 6.60 -6.97 5.82
CA PHE A 100 7.78 -6.15 6.06
C PHE A 100 7.45 -4.90 6.88
N TRP A 101 6.47 -4.13 6.48
CA TRP A 101 6.08 -2.90 7.17
C TRP A 101 5.66 -3.14 8.63
N PRO A 102 4.81 -4.13 8.95
CA PRO A 102 4.52 -4.48 10.34
C PRO A 102 5.77 -4.90 11.13
N GLY A 103 6.70 -5.59 10.51
CA GLY A 103 7.98 -5.95 11.13
C GLY A 103 8.81 -4.73 11.50
N MET A 104 8.93 -3.75 10.59
CA MET A 104 9.63 -2.48 10.82
C MET A 104 8.94 -1.66 11.92
N LEU A 105 7.62 -1.50 11.85
CA LEU A 105 6.84 -0.76 12.87
C LEU A 105 7.02 -1.37 14.26
N LYS A 106 6.92 -2.69 14.38
CA LYS A 106 7.12 -3.39 15.64
C LYS A 106 8.51 -3.15 16.23
N THR A 107 9.54 -3.21 15.38
CA THR A 107 10.93 -2.99 15.81
C THR A 107 11.15 -1.53 16.24
N ALA A 108 10.48 -0.59 15.59
CA ALA A 108 10.56 0.83 15.89
C ALA A 108 9.64 1.31 17.03
N GLY A 109 8.81 0.42 17.60
CA GLY A 109 7.91 0.75 18.71
C GLY A 109 6.67 1.54 18.31
N PHE A 110 6.23 1.42 17.05
CA PHE A 110 4.99 2.00 16.53
C PHE A 110 3.84 1.00 16.54
N ASN A 111 2.61 1.51 16.47
CA ASN A 111 1.41 0.69 16.32
C ASN A 111 1.46 -0.10 15.01
N LEU A 112 1.02 -1.35 15.09
CA LEU A 112 0.85 -2.17 13.89
C LEU A 112 -0.42 -1.76 13.14
N PRO A 113 -0.49 -2.01 11.83
CA PRO A 113 -1.73 -1.83 11.09
C PRO A 113 -2.87 -2.63 11.73
N HIS A 114 -3.98 -1.96 11.99
CA HIS A 114 -5.20 -2.62 12.45
C HIS A 114 -5.80 -3.44 11.32
N LYS A 115 -5.90 -2.84 10.13
CA LYS A 115 -6.44 -3.51 8.95
C LYS A 115 -5.75 -3.08 7.67
N VAL A 116 -5.56 -4.04 6.76
CA VAL A 116 -5.07 -3.80 5.41
C VAL A 116 -6.17 -4.17 4.42
N HIS A 117 -6.70 -3.17 3.74
CA HIS A 117 -7.72 -3.32 2.70
C HIS A 117 -7.01 -3.39 1.34
N ILE A 118 -7.16 -4.51 0.67
CA ILE A 118 -6.46 -4.78 -0.59
C ILE A 118 -7.47 -4.83 -1.72
N HIS A 119 -7.18 -4.14 -2.82
CA HIS A 119 -7.98 -4.14 -4.03
C HIS A 119 -7.18 -4.67 -5.23
N GLY A 120 -7.88 -5.14 -6.25
CA GLY A 120 -7.31 -5.55 -7.52
C GLY A 120 -6.77 -4.37 -8.34
N PHE A 121 -6.28 -4.65 -9.55
CA PHE A 121 -5.85 -3.60 -10.46
C PHE A 121 -7.06 -2.91 -11.10
N LEU A 122 -6.84 -1.67 -11.52
CA LEU A 122 -7.76 -0.98 -12.40
C LEU A 122 -7.37 -1.30 -13.85
N THR A 123 -8.32 -1.86 -14.60
CA THR A 123 -8.18 -2.15 -16.02
C THR A 123 -9.08 -1.24 -16.84
N VAL A 124 -8.87 -1.16 -18.13
CA VAL A 124 -9.73 -0.46 -19.09
C VAL A 124 -9.97 -1.41 -20.26
N GLY A 125 -11.23 -1.81 -20.47
CA GLY A 125 -11.58 -2.80 -21.47
C GLY A 125 -10.88 -4.16 -21.27
N GLY A 126 -10.70 -4.58 -20.03
CA GLY A 126 -10.02 -5.82 -19.65
C GLY A 126 -8.48 -5.76 -19.68
N GLU A 127 -7.89 -4.64 -20.10
CA GLU A 127 -6.44 -4.49 -20.20
C GLU A 127 -5.87 -3.58 -19.10
N LYS A 128 -4.65 -3.91 -18.64
CA LYS A 128 -3.95 -3.06 -17.68
C LYS A 128 -3.71 -1.67 -18.27
N MET A 129 -4.01 -0.62 -17.49
CA MET A 129 -3.70 0.75 -17.88
C MET A 129 -2.21 0.92 -18.17
N SER A 130 -1.89 1.40 -19.37
CA SER A 130 -0.52 1.66 -19.83
C SER A 130 -0.44 3.00 -20.55
N LYS A 131 0.49 3.84 -20.12
CA LYS A 131 0.76 5.14 -20.79
C LYS A 131 1.32 4.93 -22.20
N SER A 132 2.18 3.92 -22.37
CA SER A 132 2.81 3.62 -23.67
C SER A 132 1.82 3.03 -24.69
N LEU A 133 0.79 2.32 -24.23
CA LEU A 133 -0.25 1.74 -25.08
C LEU A 133 -1.45 2.67 -25.28
N GLY A 134 -1.47 3.84 -24.64
CA GLY A 134 -2.56 4.80 -24.75
C GLY A 134 -3.87 4.37 -24.03
N THR A 135 -3.85 3.30 -23.26
CA THR A 135 -5.01 2.81 -22.47
C THR A 135 -5.13 3.49 -21.11
N PHE A 136 -4.32 4.51 -20.84
CA PHE A 136 -4.30 5.21 -19.56
C PHE A 136 -5.26 6.41 -19.57
N VAL A 137 -6.25 6.38 -18.69
CA VAL A 137 -7.16 7.51 -18.46
C VAL A 137 -6.62 8.36 -17.30
N MET A 138 -6.20 9.59 -17.60
CA MET A 138 -5.76 10.51 -16.54
C MET A 138 -6.97 11.04 -15.75
N GLY A 139 -6.89 11.04 -14.42
CA GLY A 139 -7.92 11.62 -13.56
C GLY A 139 -8.21 13.09 -13.90
N SER A 140 -7.17 13.88 -14.25
CA SER A 140 -7.34 15.27 -14.70
C SER A 140 -8.12 15.39 -16.02
N THR A 141 -8.02 14.42 -16.91
CA THR A 141 -8.81 14.39 -18.15
C THR A 141 -10.26 14.06 -17.84
N TYR A 142 -10.52 13.06 -17.00
CA TYR A 142 -11.86 12.72 -16.55
C TYR A 142 -12.59 13.93 -15.91
N LEU A 143 -11.92 14.61 -14.99
CA LEU A 143 -12.48 15.77 -14.25
C LEU A 143 -12.79 16.99 -15.11
N LYS A 144 -12.26 17.07 -16.33
CA LYS A 144 -12.62 18.13 -17.30
C LYS A 144 -13.99 17.90 -17.95
N HIS A 145 -14.46 16.67 -17.98
CA HIS A 145 -15.64 16.28 -18.74
C HIS A 145 -16.80 15.77 -17.88
N LEU A 146 -16.48 15.18 -16.71
CA LEU A 146 -17.48 14.50 -15.87
C LEU A 146 -17.31 14.89 -14.41
N ASP A 147 -18.44 14.87 -13.67
CA ASP A 147 -18.45 15.07 -12.22
C ASP A 147 -17.71 13.91 -11.52
N PRO A 148 -16.82 14.18 -10.56
CA PRO A 148 -16.13 13.14 -9.80
C PRO A 148 -17.07 12.20 -9.04
N ALA A 149 -18.30 12.60 -8.75
CA ALA A 149 -19.28 11.76 -8.09
C ALA A 149 -19.62 10.50 -8.91
N PHE A 150 -19.63 10.59 -10.23
CA PHE A 150 -19.97 9.44 -11.10
C PHE A 150 -18.92 8.33 -11.00
N ILE A 151 -17.63 8.66 -11.13
CA ILE A 151 -16.58 7.65 -11.03
C ILE A 151 -16.44 7.09 -9.60
N ARG A 152 -16.69 7.90 -8.59
CA ARG A 152 -16.73 7.44 -7.20
C ARG A 152 -17.86 6.44 -6.98
N TYR A 153 -19.05 6.74 -7.50
CA TYR A 153 -20.18 5.81 -7.45
C TYR A 153 -19.90 4.53 -8.21
N TYR A 154 -19.34 4.64 -9.41
CA TYR A 154 -18.95 3.48 -10.22
C TYR A 154 -18.02 2.54 -9.44
N TYR A 155 -16.94 3.06 -8.87
CA TYR A 155 -16.04 2.26 -8.06
C TYR A 155 -16.73 1.67 -6.83
N ALA A 156 -17.52 2.45 -6.13
CA ALA A 156 -18.25 1.97 -4.96
C ALA A 156 -19.20 0.82 -5.30
N SER A 157 -19.80 0.83 -6.48
CA SER A 157 -20.70 -0.23 -6.95
C SER A 157 -19.99 -1.52 -7.35
N LYS A 158 -18.70 -1.42 -7.73
CA LYS A 158 -17.90 -2.57 -8.20
C LYS A 158 -16.99 -3.14 -7.09
N LEU A 159 -16.63 -2.34 -6.08
CA LEU A 159 -15.78 -2.77 -4.99
C LEU A 159 -16.48 -3.79 -4.10
N GLY A 160 -15.80 -4.89 -3.83
CA GLY A 160 -16.25 -5.96 -2.96
C GLY A 160 -15.14 -6.45 -2.03
N PRO A 161 -15.40 -7.46 -1.20
CA PRO A 161 -14.40 -8.02 -0.28
C PRO A 161 -13.32 -8.86 -0.98
N ARG A 162 -13.49 -9.18 -2.28
CA ARG A 162 -12.55 -9.99 -3.06
C ARG A 162 -11.49 -9.13 -3.73
N LEU A 163 -10.41 -9.79 -4.19
CA LEU A 163 -9.27 -9.17 -4.90
C LEU A 163 -9.48 -9.04 -6.42
N ASP A 164 -10.73 -9.01 -6.87
CA ASP A 164 -11.03 -8.91 -8.29
C ASP A 164 -10.49 -7.60 -8.87
N ASP A 165 -10.01 -7.66 -10.10
CA ASP A 165 -9.63 -6.46 -10.85
C ASP A 165 -10.90 -5.67 -11.21
N LEU A 166 -10.77 -4.35 -11.18
CA LEU A 166 -11.84 -3.43 -11.50
C LEU A 166 -11.69 -2.96 -12.94
N ASP A 167 -12.59 -3.37 -13.81
CA ASP A 167 -12.58 -2.87 -15.19
C ASP A 167 -13.36 -1.56 -15.30
N LEU A 168 -12.68 -0.53 -15.80
CA LEU A 168 -13.33 0.71 -16.18
C LEU A 168 -13.87 0.54 -17.60
N ASN A 169 -15.12 0.15 -17.70
CA ASN A 169 -15.81 0.09 -18.97
C ASN A 169 -16.40 1.48 -19.28
N LEU A 170 -15.94 2.09 -20.35
CA LEU A 170 -16.39 3.44 -20.76
C LEU A 170 -17.75 3.43 -21.44
N ASP A 171 -18.30 2.25 -21.76
CA ASP A 171 -19.61 2.07 -22.39
C ASP A 171 -20.74 1.83 -21.36
N GLU A 172 -20.41 1.62 -20.10
CA GLU A 172 -21.34 1.55 -18.96
C GLU A 172 -21.60 2.93 -18.35
#